data_e82c70492de84031ffd6897c102d5943
#
_entry.id   e82c70492de84031ffd6897c102d5943
#
_cell.length_a   1.000
_cell.length_b   1.000
_cell.length_c   1.000
_cell.angle_alpha   90.00
_cell.angle_beta   90.00
_cell.angle_gamma   90.00
#
_symmetry.space_group_name_H-M   'P 1'
#
loop_
_entity.id
_entity.type
_entity.pdbx_description
1 polymer ?
#
loop_
_entity_poly.entity_id
_entity_poly.type
_entity_poly.pdbx_seq_one_letter_code
_entity_poly.pdbx_strand_id
1 'polypeptide(L)'
;TGTASFPIDSKWRVRAKFQPVPLRTIPINDVTDRTSEQNSPGTLYFTIGEKEFHLDVLREGSKLFIVFGDQTNGMETYHTGRFLYAETPNKAGYTWLDFNKAYNPPCAFTAFATCPIPPKQNILTIPITAGEKKYKELGYSKDQIEVNKDFNIHF
;
A
#
# COMPACT_ATOMS: atom_id res chain seq x y z
N THR A 1 4.98 -17.50 9.25
CA THR A 1 4.26 -17.71 8.60
C THR A 1 3.96 -17.43 7.13
N GLY A 2 4.82 -17.56 6.17
CA GLY A 2 4.49 -17.50 4.77
C GLY A 2 4.60 -16.14 4.09
N THR A 3 4.86 -15.10 4.84
CA THR A 3 5.09 -13.78 4.27
C THR A 3 6.58 -13.55 4.13
N ALA A 4 7.00 -13.16 2.93
CA ALA A 4 8.37 -12.81 2.65
C ALA A 4 8.43 -11.33 2.27
N SER A 5 9.62 -10.76 2.34
CA SER A 5 9.86 -9.39 1.93
C SER A 5 10.97 -9.34 0.90
N PHE A 6 10.97 -8.30 0.09
CA PHE A 6 12.14 -8.02 -0.75
C PHE A 6 13.32 -7.66 0.16
N PRO A 7 14.57 -7.92 -0.29
CA PRO A 7 15.73 -7.45 0.44
C PRO A 7 15.66 -5.94 0.65
N ILE A 8 16.08 -5.50 1.83
CA ILE A 8 16.08 -4.07 2.14
C ILE A 8 17.13 -3.37 1.26
N ASP A 9 16.71 -2.28 0.62
CA ASP A 9 17.53 -1.51 -0.28
C ASP A 9 17.29 -0.03 -0.03
N SER A 10 18.35 0.70 0.27
CA SER A 10 18.26 2.12 0.63
C SER A 10 17.70 2.99 -0.49
N LYS A 11 17.75 2.56 -1.75
CA LYS A 11 17.17 3.31 -2.86
C LYS A 11 15.66 3.46 -2.73
N TRP A 12 15.02 2.59 -1.96
CA TRP A 12 13.57 2.62 -1.76
C TRP A 12 13.15 3.45 -0.55
N ARG A 13 14.10 4.08 0.13
CA ARG A 13 13.82 5.05 1.18
C ARG A 13 14.08 6.43 0.59
N VAL A 14 12.99 7.11 0.24
CA VAL A 14 13.09 8.38 -0.50
C VAL A 14 12.57 9.54 0.34
N ARG A 15 13.15 10.71 0.13
CA ARG A 15 12.69 11.92 0.78
C ARG A 15 11.52 12.48 -0.01
N ALA A 16 10.40 12.73 0.67
CA ALA A 16 9.19 13.19 0.02
C ALA A 16 8.81 14.58 0.54
N LYS A 17 8.39 15.44 -0.37
CA LYS A 17 7.89 16.76 -0.05
C LYS A 17 6.38 16.69 0.14
N PHE A 18 5.89 17.15 1.28
CA PHE A 18 4.47 17.19 1.56
C PHE A 18 3.88 18.51 1.09
N GLN A 19 2.84 18.42 0.28
CA GLN A 19 2.06 19.57 -0.13
C GLN A 19 0.71 19.48 0.56
N PRO A 20 0.44 20.34 1.55
CA PRO A 20 -0.84 20.30 2.23
C PRO A 20 -1.97 20.77 1.32
N VAL A 21 -3.13 20.12 1.47
CA VAL A 21 -4.37 20.52 0.78
C VAL A 21 -5.46 20.59 1.85
N PRO A 22 -5.79 21.78 2.34
CA PRO A 22 -6.75 21.89 3.44
C PRO A 22 -8.15 21.48 3.01
N LEU A 23 -8.87 20.84 3.94
CA LEU A 23 -10.28 20.49 3.80
C LEU A 23 -10.60 19.61 2.58
N ARG A 24 -9.62 18.82 2.13
CA ARG A 24 -9.85 17.93 1.01
C ARG A 24 -10.31 16.56 1.51
N THR A 25 -11.30 15.99 0.80
CA THR A 25 -11.61 14.57 0.90
C THR A 25 -11.36 13.93 -0.44
N ILE A 26 -11.04 12.63 -0.43
CA ILE A 26 -10.90 11.86 -1.64
C ILE A 26 -11.74 10.59 -1.52
N PRO A 27 -12.32 10.12 -2.62
CA PRO A 27 -13.09 8.89 -2.60
C PRO A 27 -12.15 7.69 -2.51
N ILE A 28 -12.43 6.79 -1.59
CA ILE A 28 -11.68 5.55 -1.43
C ILE A 28 -12.65 4.39 -1.54
N ASN A 29 -12.40 3.52 -2.50
CA ASN A 29 -13.12 2.27 -2.64
C ASN A 29 -12.50 1.22 -1.74
N ASP A 30 -13.31 0.27 -1.29
CA ASP A 30 -12.81 -0.89 -0.55
C ASP A 30 -13.07 -2.17 -1.34
N VAL A 31 -12.58 -3.29 -0.81
CA VAL A 31 -12.69 -4.59 -1.48
C VAL A 31 -14.14 -5.11 -1.55
N THR A 32 -15.10 -4.46 -0.86
CA THR A 32 -16.52 -4.80 -0.91
C THR A 32 -17.30 -3.88 -1.84
N ASP A 33 -16.62 -3.13 -2.71
CA ASP A 33 -17.19 -2.17 -3.66
C ASP A 33 -17.92 -1.00 -2.99
N ARG A 34 -17.61 -0.71 -1.74
CA ARG A 34 -18.12 0.49 -1.08
C ARG A 34 -17.15 1.64 -1.29
N THR A 35 -17.72 2.83 -1.41
CA THR A 35 -16.92 4.05 -1.53
C THR A 35 -17.17 4.92 -0.32
N SER A 36 -16.11 5.44 0.28
CA SER A 36 -16.20 6.40 1.37
C SER A 36 -15.33 7.60 1.07
N GLU A 37 -15.76 8.77 1.55
CA GLU A 37 -14.97 9.98 1.47
C GLU A 37 -14.03 10.04 2.66
N GLN A 38 -12.75 10.14 2.39
CA GLN A 38 -11.72 10.12 3.43
C GLN A 38 -10.97 11.45 3.43
N ASN A 39 -10.67 11.96 4.61
CA ASN A 39 -9.87 13.17 4.74
C ASN A 39 -8.46 12.93 4.22
N SER A 40 -8.04 13.77 3.28
CA SER A 40 -6.70 13.72 2.71
C SER A 40 -5.99 15.04 2.97
N PRO A 41 -5.06 15.07 3.93
CA PRO A 41 -4.43 16.35 4.32
C PRO A 41 -3.46 16.89 3.28
N GLY A 42 -3.10 16.09 2.29
CA GLY A 42 -2.17 16.56 1.25
C GLY A 42 -1.62 15.43 0.41
N THR A 43 -0.56 15.77 -0.31
CA THR A 43 0.08 14.90 -1.29
C THR A 43 1.58 14.88 -1.04
N LEU A 44 2.18 13.69 -1.15
CA LEU A 44 3.63 13.53 -1.08
C LEU A 44 4.19 13.49 -2.49
N TYR A 45 5.20 14.31 -2.75
CA TYR A 45 5.93 14.34 -4.03
C TYR A 45 7.34 13.82 -3.81
N PHE A 46 7.79 12.94 -4.67
CA PHE A 46 9.10 12.31 -4.53
C PHE A 46 9.63 11.88 -5.89
N THR A 47 10.92 11.54 -5.93
CA THR A 47 11.59 11.12 -7.15
C THR A 47 12.21 9.74 -6.91
N ILE A 48 12.03 8.84 -7.86
CA ILE A 48 12.72 7.55 -7.87
C ILE A 48 13.47 7.48 -9.20
N GLY A 49 14.79 7.35 -9.11
CA GLY A 49 15.62 7.50 -10.29
C GLY A 49 15.47 8.91 -10.82
N GLU A 50 15.05 9.03 -12.08
CA GLU A 50 14.84 10.34 -12.71
C GLU A 50 13.37 10.69 -12.87
N LYS A 51 12.48 9.86 -12.35
CA LYS A 51 11.05 10.07 -12.49
C LYS A 51 10.44 10.65 -11.22
N GLU A 52 9.52 11.58 -11.40
CA GLU A 52 8.75 12.18 -10.32
C GLU A 52 7.43 11.45 -10.16
N PHE A 53 7.04 11.25 -8.90
CA PHE A 53 5.80 10.59 -8.53
C PHE A 53 5.12 11.38 -7.42
N HIS A 54 3.85 11.06 -7.21
CA HIS A 54 3.12 11.62 -6.09
C HIS A 54 2.12 10.59 -5.55
N LEU A 55 1.79 10.73 -4.28
CA LEU A 55 0.82 9.88 -3.60
C LEU A 55 -0.04 10.76 -2.71
N ASP A 56 -1.36 10.68 -2.89
CA ASP A 56 -2.27 11.31 -1.95
C ASP A 56 -2.28 10.49 -0.66
N VAL A 57 -2.24 11.20 0.46
CA VAL A 57 -2.17 10.53 1.75
C VAL A 57 -3.46 10.72 2.53
N LEU A 58 -3.71 9.79 3.44
CA LEU A 58 -4.77 9.88 4.42
C LEU A 58 -4.14 10.14 5.78
N ARG A 59 -4.93 10.55 6.74
CA ARG A 59 -4.43 10.74 8.10
C ARG A 59 -4.93 9.59 8.97
N GLU A 60 -4.02 9.03 9.73
CA GLU A 60 -4.37 8.01 10.70
C GLU A 60 -3.60 8.30 11.98
N GLY A 61 -4.31 8.84 12.97
CA GLY A 61 -3.67 9.31 14.18
C GLY A 61 -2.69 10.45 13.88
N SER A 62 -1.46 10.31 14.34
CA SER A 62 -0.41 11.30 14.13
C SER A 62 0.44 11.00 12.89
N LYS A 63 0.06 9.98 12.12
CA LYS A 63 0.84 9.55 10.95
C LYS A 63 0.07 9.77 9.66
N LEU A 64 0.82 9.77 8.56
CA LEU A 64 0.24 9.74 7.22
C LEU A 64 0.09 8.28 6.81
N PHE A 65 -1.09 7.94 6.30
CA PHE A 65 -1.40 6.60 5.85
C PHE A 65 -1.53 6.59 4.33
N ILE A 66 -0.86 5.67 3.68
CA ILE A 66 -0.80 5.62 2.23
C ILE A 66 -1.28 4.26 1.74
N VAL A 67 -2.26 4.28 0.85
CA VAL A 67 -2.72 3.08 0.14
C VAL A 67 -2.26 3.26 -1.30
N PHE A 68 -1.36 2.39 -1.74
CA PHE A 68 -0.76 2.56 -3.06
C PHE A 68 -0.71 1.23 -3.82
N GLY A 69 -0.63 1.36 -5.13
CA GLY A 69 -0.37 0.23 -6.01
C GLY A 69 0.85 0.48 -6.86
N ASP A 70 1.37 -0.56 -7.46
CA ASP A 70 2.52 -0.48 -8.35
C ASP A 70 2.53 -1.68 -9.31
N GLN A 71 3.55 -1.77 -10.15
CA GLN A 71 3.60 -2.80 -11.17
C GLN A 71 3.94 -4.21 -10.65
N THR A 72 4.29 -4.36 -9.38
CA THR A 72 4.50 -5.68 -8.79
C THR A 72 3.20 -6.36 -8.35
N ASN A 73 2.11 -5.58 -8.25
CA ASN A 73 0.83 -6.10 -7.74
C ASN A 73 0.29 -7.21 -8.64
N GLY A 74 -0.13 -8.30 -8.01
CA GLY A 74 -0.64 -9.46 -8.72
C GLY A 74 0.44 -10.43 -9.16
N MET A 75 1.69 -10.04 -9.09
CA MET A 75 2.84 -10.88 -9.42
C MET A 75 3.62 -11.23 -8.16
N GLU A 76 4.48 -10.33 -7.71
CA GLU A 76 5.28 -10.55 -6.50
C GLU A 76 4.61 -10.05 -5.25
N THR A 77 3.70 -9.09 -5.36
CA THR A 77 2.99 -8.50 -4.23
C THR A 77 1.49 -8.68 -4.37
N TYR A 78 0.77 -8.39 -3.29
CA TYR A 78 -0.67 -8.59 -3.23
C TYR A 78 -1.39 -7.77 -4.31
N HIS A 79 -2.39 -8.38 -4.94
CA HIS A 79 -3.00 -7.84 -6.16
C HIS A 79 -3.70 -6.49 -5.98
N THR A 80 -4.25 -6.19 -4.80
CA THR A 80 -4.93 -4.90 -4.59
C THR A 80 -3.99 -3.78 -4.24
N GLY A 81 -2.71 -4.05 -3.96
CA GLY A 81 -1.77 -3.05 -3.53
C GLY A 81 -1.32 -3.25 -2.09
N ARG A 82 -0.65 -2.26 -1.54
CA ARG A 82 -0.08 -2.35 -0.20
C ARG A 82 -0.28 -1.07 0.57
N PHE A 83 -0.05 -1.15 1.87
CA PHE A 83 -0.15 -0.03 2.80
C PHE A 83 1.24 0.44 3.23
N LEU A 84 1.32 1.71 3.56
CA LEU A 84 2.57 2.30 4.04
C LEU A 84 2.24 3.48 4.96
N TYR A 85 3.00 3.62 6.03
CA TYR A 85 2.91 4.77 6.91
C TYR A 85 4.12 5.67 6.72
N ALA A 86 3.91 6.97 6.85
CA ALA A 86 4.99 7.94 6.92
C ALA A 86 4.77 8.83 8.13
N GLU A 87 5.87 9.31 8.70
CA GLU A 87 5.78 10.24 9.82
C GLU A 87 5.27 11.60 9.36
N THR A 88 4.69 12.36 10.28
CA THR A 88 4.29 13.73 10.00
C THR A 88 5.50 14.51 9.49
N PRO A 89 5.34 15.32 8.43
CA PRO A 89 6.45 16.07 7.87
C PRO A 89 7.11 17.00 8.88
N ASN A 90 8.39 17.27 8.70
CA ASN A 90 9.13 18.21 9.52
C ASN A 90 8.72 19.65 9.17
N LYS A 91 9.32 20.64 9.86
CA LYS A 91 8.99 22.05 9.65
C LYS A 91 9.23 22.51 8.20
N ALA A 92 10.21 21.91 7.53
CA ALA A 92 10.49 22.24 6.13
C ALA A 92 9.54 21.56 5.15
N GLY A 93 8.65 20.68 5.63
CA GLY A 93 7.64 20.01 4.82
C GLY A 93 8.11 18.69 4.22
N TYR A 94 9.12 18.05 4.79
CA TYR A 94 9.64 16.80 4.28
C TYR A 94 9.42 15.65 5.25
N THR A 95 9.25 14.46 4.71
CA THR A 95 9.24 13.23 5.47
C THR A 95 9.93 12.14 4.66
N TRP A 96 10.26 11.03 5.31
CA TRP A 96 10.81 9.88 4.62
C TRP A 96 9.68 8.94 4.21
N LEU A 97 9.71 8.53 2.97
CA LEU A 97 8.82 7.53 2.42
C LEU A 97 9.65 6.28 2.19
N ASP A 98 9.51 5.30 3.06
CA ASP A 98 10.35 4.10 3.05
C ASP A 98 9.54 2.91 2.57
N PHE A 99 9.64 2.62 1.27
CA PHE A 99 8.91 1.52 0.67
C PHE A 99 9.35 0.15 1.19
N ASN A 100 10.53 0.07 1.80
CA ASN A 100 10.96 -1.17 2.46
C ASN A 100 10.02 -1.58 3.58
N LYS A 101 9.22 -0.66 4.08
CA LYS A 101 8.24 -0.89 5.14
C LYS A 101 6.82 -1.14 4.62
N ALA A 102 6.63 -1.18 3.32
CA ALA A 102 5.31 -1.47 2.75
C ALA A 102 4.84 -2.85 3.18
N TYR A 103 3.55 -2.97 3.49
CA TYR A 103 3.02 -4.22 4.03
C TYR A 103 1.66 -4.56 3.43
N ASN A 104 1.30 -5.83 3.55
CA ASN A 104 0.05 -6.33 3.01
C ASN A 104 -1.14 -5.83 3.83
N PRO A 105 -2.24 -5.46 3.16
CA PRO A 105 -3.47 -5.17 3.90
C PRO A 105 -4.00 -6.44 4.58
N PRO A 106 -4.77 -6.31 5.67
CA PRO A 106 -5.33 -7.49 6.35
C PRO A 106 -6.13 -8.41 5.43
N CYS A 107 -6.72 -7.88 4.35
CA CYS A 107 -7.47 -8.67 3.38
C CYS A 107 -6.62 -9.71 2.65
N ALA A 108 -5.29 -9.58 2.70
CA ALA A 108 -4.41 -10.60 2.14
C ALA A 108 -4.44 -11.88 2.97
N PHE A 109 -4.94 -11.83 4.19
CA PHE A 109 -4.94 -12.94 5.14
C PHE A 109 -6.33 -13.36 5.59
N THR A 110 -7.35 -12.55 5.38
CA THR A 110 -8.71 -12.86 5.79
C THR A 110 -9.73 -12.18 4.88
N ALA A 111 -10.83 -12.90 4.61
CA ALA A 111 -11.94 -12.38 3.81
C ALA A 111 -12.86 -11.45 4.62
N PHE A 112 -12.64 -11.32 5.92
CA PHE A 112 -13.53 -10.51 6.77
C PHE A 112 -13.12 -9.05 6.87
N ALA A 113 -11.94 -8.71 6.38
CA ALA A 113 -11.48 -7.33 6.41
C ALA A 113 -12.04 -6.54 5.21
N THR A 114 -12.36 -5.26 5.44
CA THR A 114 -12.88 -4.35 4.40
C THR A 114 -11.82 -3.32 4.07
N CYS A 115 -10.73 -3.78 3.46
CA CYS A 115 -9.56 -2.94 3.24
C CYS A 115 -9.78 -1.93 2.12
N PRO A 116 -9.23 -0.71 2.27
CA PRO A 116 -9.25 0.25 1.18
C PRO A 116 -8.39 -0.22 0.00
N ILE A 117 -8.82 0.18 -1.19
CA ILE A 117 -8.09 -0.07 -2.43
C ILE A 117 -7.43 1.24 -2.85
N PRO A 118 -6.22 1.20 -3.43
CA PRO A 118 -5.57 2.43 -3.87
C PRO A 118 -6.42 3.23 -4.84
N PRO A 119 -6.57 4.54 -4.64
CA PRO A 119 -7.19 5.38 -5.66
C PRO A 119 -6.30 5.43 -6.90
N LYS A 120 -6.88 5.75 -8.04
CA LYS A 120 -6.15 5.72 -9.32
C LYS A 120 -4.86 6.53 -9.30
N GLN A 121 -4.89 7.69 -8.67
CA GLN A 121 -3.72 8.56 -8.60
C GLN A 121 -2.60 7.99 -7.75
N ASN A 122 -2.87 6.94 -6.97
CA ASN A 122 -1.86 6.28 -6.14
C ASN A 122 -1.32 5.00 -6.76
N ILE A 123 -1.60 4.74 -8.03
CA ILE A 123 -1.02 3.61 -8.74
C ILE A 123 0.26 4.07 -9.42
N LEU A 124 1.39 3.61 -8.91
CA LEU A 124 2.70 3.97 -9.44
C LEU A 124 3.00 3.16 -10.70
N THR A 125 3.61 3.81 -11.67
CA THR A 125 3.83 3.21 -12.99
C THR A 125 5.18 2.48 -13.12
N ILE A 126 5.76 2.14 -11.99
CA ILE A 126 7.00 1.36 -11.94
C ILE A 126 6.83 0.22 -10.93
N PRO A 127 7.67 -0.83 -11.01
CA PRO A 127 7.67 -1.86 -9.98
C PRO A 127 8.39 -1.38 -8.73
N ILE A 128 7.72 -1.44 -7.59
CA ILE A 128 8.34 -1.13 -6.29
C ILE A 128 8.76 -2.44 -5.66
N THR A 129 9.99 -2.84 -5.94
CA THR A 129 10.54 -4.12 -5.45
C THR A 129 11.10 -3.97 -4.04
N ALA A 130 10.22 -3.56 -3.14
CA ALA A 130 10.53 -3.34 -1.73
C ALA A 130 9.33 -3.72 -0.88
N GLY A 131 9.56 -4.00 0.39
CA GLY A 131 8.53 -4.31 1.36
C GLY A 131 8.01 -5.74 1.24
N GLU A 132 6.84 -5.99 1.78
CA GLU A 132 6.26 -7.33 1.83
C GLU A 132 5.83 -7.82 0.46
N LYS A 133 6.15 -9.07 0.17
CA LYS A 133 5.63 -9.79 -0.99
C LYS A 133 4.27 -10.38 -0.62
N LYS A 134 3.54 -10.86 -1.64
CA LYS A 134 2.25 -11.49 -1.40
C LYS A 134 2.42 -12.72 -0.52
N TYR A 135 1.41 -12.97 0.29
CA TYR A 135 1.38 -14.13 1.16
C TYR A 135 1.51 -15.41 0.35
N LYS A 136 2.40 -16.28 0.81
CA LYS A 136 2.53 -17.62 0.25
C LYS A 136 2.05 -18.60 1.30
N GLU A 137 1.11 -19.45 0.91
CA GLU A 137 0.63 -20.50 1.79
C GLU A 137 1.64 -21.64 1.77
N LEU A 138 2.55 -21.59 2.72
CA LEU A 138 3.66 -22.53 2.77
C LEU A 138 3.16 -23.99 2.84
N GLY A 139 3.67 -24.81 1.92
CA GLY A 139 3.33 -26.21 1.88
C GLY A 139 1.99 -26.54 1.24
N TYR A 140 1.27 -25.55 0.76
CA TYR A 140 0.00 -25.77 0.09
C TYR A 140 0.19 -25.86 -1.41
N SER A 141 -0.43 -26.89 -2.00
CA SER A 141 -0.56 -26.97 -3.44
C SER A 141 -1.76 -26.14 -3.90
N LYS A 142 -1.88 -25.96 -5.23
CA LYS A 142 -3.07 -25.31 -5.78
C LYS A 142 -4.34 -26.05 -5.37
N ASP A 143 -4.27 -27.38 -5.36
CA ASP A 143 -5.44 -28.19 -5.01
C ASP A 143 -5.89 -27.94 -3.58
N GLN A 144 -4.95 -27.76 -2.66
CA GLN A 144 -5.28 -27.44 -1.27
C GLN A 144 -5.89 -26.04 -1.14
N ILE A 145 -5.43 -25.10 -1.94
CA ILE A 145 -6.00 -23.76 -1.97
C ILE A 145 -7.43 -23.81 -2.49
N GLU A 146 -7.68 -24.59 -3.55
CA GLU A 146 -9.02 -24.75 -4.10
C GLU A 146 -9.96 -25.40 -3.08
N VAL A 147 -9.49 -26.44 -2.38
CA VAL A 147 -10.28 -27.09 -1.35
C VAL A 147 -10.67 -26.11 -0.24
N ASN A 148 -9.74 -25.27 0.17
CA ASN A 148 -10.03 -24.26 1.19
C ASN A 148 -11.11 -23.28 0.71
N LYS A 149 -11.10 -22.93 -0.55
CA LYS A 149 -12.15 -22.09 -1.12
C LYS A 149 -13.52 -22.79 -1.11
N ASP A 150 -13.52 -24.07 -1.45
CA ASP A 150 -14.76 -24.86 -1.47
C ASP A 150 -15.39 -24.95 -0.09
N PHE A 151 -14.59 -24.99 0.94
CA PHE A 151 -15.07 -25.00 2.31
C PHE A 151 -15.31 -23.60 2.85
N ASN A 152 -15.21 -22.59 1.99
CA ASN A 152 -15.44 -21.21 2.37
C ASN A 152 -14.45 -20.72 3.45
N ILE A 153 -13.27 -21.28 3.46
CA ILE A 153 -12.19 -20.87 4.34
C ILE A 153 -11.33 -19.89 3.55
N HIS A 154 -11.29 -18.64 4.00
CA HIS A 154 -10.58 -17.58 3.30
C HIS A 154 -9.51 -17.00 4.20
N PHE A 155 -8.39 -16.71 3.59
CA PHE A 155 -7.24 -16.20 4.31
C PHE A 155 -6.65 -14.98 3.62
#